data_e8097c690ea99be633ae6a9276abf82d
#
_entry.id   e8097c690ea99be633ae6a9276abf82d
#
_cell.length_a   1.000
_cell.length_b   1.000
_cell.length_c   1.000
_cell.angle_alpha   90.00
_cell.angle_beta   90.00
_cell.angle_gamma   90.00
#
_symmetry.space_group_name_H-M   'P 1'
#
loop_
_entity.id
_entity.type
_entity.pdbx_description
1 polymer ?
#
loop_
_entity_poly.entity_id
_entity_poly.type
_entity_poly.pdbx_seq_one_letter_code
_entity_poly.pdbx_strand_id
1 'polypeptide(L)'
;MQNTYQEKILDLETTNNSPRVKLEGGIKFKIKSEFQPAGDQPEAIKALTKNLKDKKNEQVLLGVTGSGKTFTMAKVIEQTNRPALILAPNKTLAAQLYGEFKSFFPDNAVEYFVSYYDYYTPEAYVPRSDTYIEKEASINEQIDRMRHSATRSLLERDDVIIVASVSCIYGLGSVEAYSKMTITLKKNNEYSRDDLIRTFVTLQYKRNDQNFFRGTFRVRGENLEIFPSHLEDRAWRISFDLNKLKKIEEFDPLTGDKTNEYSAIKIYANSHYITPKPTMDQAIRQIKSELAETLKKHRADNKLLEEQRLRERTKFDLEMIEATGTCAGI
;
A
#
# COMPACT_ATOMS: atom_id res chain seq x y z
N MET A 1 -10.81 1.67 -31.41
CA MET A 1 -9.88 2.68 -30.89
C MET A 1 -9.80 2.72 -29.35
N GLN A 2 -10.61 1.99 -28.61
CA GLN A 2 -10.58 1.94 -27.11
C GLN A 2 -9.53 0.95 -26.53
N ASN A 3 -9.01 0.02 -27.32
CA ASN A 3 -8.08 -1.03 -26.84
C ASN A 3 -6.61 -0.61 -26.81
N THR A 4 -6.24 0.43 -27.54
CA THR A 4 -4.83 0.81 -27.77
C THR A 4 -4.21 1.59 -26.60
N TYR A 5 -5.02 2.21 -25.71
CA TYR A 5 -4.52 2.98 -24.57
C TYR A 5 -4.30 2.14 -23.33
N GLN A 6 -5.15 1.13 -23.10
CA GLN A 6 -4.92 0.18 -22.00
C GLN A 6 -3.71 -0.72 -22.27
N GLU A 7 -3.48 -1.09 -23.54
CA GLU A 7 -2.25 -1.78 -23.96
C GLU A 7 -1.01 -0.90 -23.81
N LYS A 8 -1.07 0.42 -24.09
CA LYS A 8 0.06 1.33 -23.89
C LYS A 8 0.42 1.57 -22.42
N ILE A 9 -0.53 1.53 -21.49
CA ILE A 9 -0.25 1.57 -20.04
C ILE A 9 0.34 0.22 -19.59
N LEU A 10 -0.07 -0.89 -20.21
CA LEU A 10 0.43 -2.24 -19.95
C LEU A 10 1.75 -2.55 -20.70
N ASP A 11 2.00 -1.94 -21.86
CA ASP A 11 3.18 -2.21 -22.71
C ASP A 11 4.43 -1.41 -22.31
N LEU A 12 4.35 -0.52 -21.35
CA LEU A 12 5.51 0.30 -20.98
C LEU A 12 6.61 -0.47 -20.25
N GLU A 13 6.46 -1.74 -19.88
CA GLU A 13 7.56 -2.53 -19.28
C GLU A 13 7.37 -4.07 -19.30
N THR A 14 6.94 -4.64 -20.40
CA THR A 14 7.15 -6.08 -20.61
C THR A 14 8.45 -6.30 -21.36
N THR A 15 9.46 -6.61 -20.66
CA THR A 15 10.79 -7.16 -20.99
C THR A 15 11.92 -6.28 -20.44
N ASN A 16 12.32 -6.58 -19.20
CA ASN A 16 13.74 -6.64 -18.86
C ASN A 16 13.89 -6.99 -17.38
N ASN A 17 14.63 -8.05 -17.09
CA ASN A 17 15.18 -8.39 -15.76
C ASN A 17 16.23 -7.36 -15.28
N SER A 18 16.17 -6.12 -15.74
CA SER A 18 17.00 -5.04 -15.23
C SER A 18 16.43 -4.55 -13.90
N PRO A 19 17.29 -4.30 -12.90
CA PRO A 19 16.84 -3.75 -11.62
C PRO A 19 16.09 -2.44 -11.87
N ARG A 20 14.89 -2.32 -11.30
CA ARG A 20 14.07 -1.10 -11.41
C ARG A 20 14.86 0.09 -10.91
N VAL A 21 14.93 1.15 -11.71
CA VAL A 21 15.52 2.41 -11.27
C VAL A 21 14.61 3.02 -10.21
N LYS A 22 15.11 3.10 -8.98
CA LYS A 22 14.40 3.70 -7.87
C LYS A 22 14.59 5.23 -7.90
N LEU A 23 13.51 6.00 -7.71
CA LEU A 23 13.56 7.46 -7.76
C LEU A 23 14.42 8.05 -6.64
N GLU A 24 14.41 7.42 -5.46
CA GLU A 24 15.13 7.85 -4.27
C GLU A 24 16.13 6.78 -3.81
N GLY A 25 16.81 6.12 -4.74
CA GLY A 25 17.80 5.08 -4.45
C GLY A 25 19.16 5.61 -4.00
N GLY A 26 20.01 4.71 -3.49
CA GLY A 26 21.42 5.02 -3.15
C GLY A 26 21.65 5.65 -1.77
N ILE A 27 20.61 5.84 -0.96
CA ILE A 27 20.72 6.34 0.41
C ILE A 27 21.23 5.21 1.31
N LYS A 28 22.21 5.51 2.18
CA LYS A 28 22.75 4.54 3.14
C LYS A 28 22.09 4.70 4.50
N PHE A 29 21.99 3.60 5.24
CA PHE A 29 21.58 3.64 6.63
C PHE A 29 22.62 4.36 7.49
N LYS A 30 22.15 5.30 8.31
CA LYS A 30 22.98 6.05 9.25
C LYS A 30 22.25 6.22 10.57
N ILE A 31 22.82 5.62 11.62
CA ILE A 31 22.30 5.77 12.97
C ILE A 31 22.64 7.15 13.52
N LYS A 32 21.63 7.80 14.12
CA LYS A 32 21.79 8.94 15.02
C LYS A 32 21.43 8.50 16.43
N SER A 33 22.44 8.38 17.30
CA SER A 33 22.25 7.95 18.69
C SER A 33 23.37 8.47 19.57
N GLU A 34 23.04 8.84 20.79
CA GLU A 34 24.02 9.16 21.84
C GLU A 34 24.67 7.91 22.44
N PHE A 35 24.03 6.73 22.22
CA PHE A 35 24.52 5.46 22.73
C PHE A 35 25.65 4.89 21.87
N GLN A 36 26.61 4.26 22.56
CA GLN A 36 27.64 3.45 21.94
C GLN A 36 27.46 1.99 22.35
N PRO A 37 27.85 1.03 21.49
CA PRO A 37 27.82 -0.39 21.86
C PRO A 37 28.63 -0.65 23.13
N ALA A 38 28.05 -1.32 24.12
CA ALA A 38 28.67 -1.63 25.39
C ALA A 38 28.46 -3.10 25.80
N GLY A 39 29.25 -3.58 26.76
CA GLY A 39 29.20 -4.98 27.20
C GLY A 39 29.46 -5.95 26.07
N ASP A 40 28.59 -6.94 25.87
CA ASP A 40 28.72 -7.98 24.84
C ASP A 40 28.20 -7.54 23.45
N GLN A 41 27.64 -6.33 23.35
CA GLN A 41 27.07 -5.83 22.09
C GLN A 41 28.09 -5.75 20.94
N PRO A 42 29.33 -5.26 21.13
CA PRO A 42 30.33 -5.19 20.06
C PRO A 42 30.63 -6.56 19.45
N GLU A 43 30.75 -7.61 20.28
CA GLU A 43 30.99 -8.97 19.79
C GLU A 43 29.77 -9.54 19.08
N ALA A 44 28.57 -9.34 19.62
CA ALA A 44 27.32 -9.75 19.01
C ALA A 44 27.14 -9.08 17.62
N ILE A 45 27.34 -7.76 17.51
CA ILE A 45 27.26 -7.04 16.24
C ILE A 45 28.25 -7.60 15.22
N LYS A 46 29.51 -7.82 15.63
CA LYS A 46 30.54 -8.37 14.76
C LYS A 46 30.20 -9.77 14.25
N ALA A 47 29.72 -10.64 15.17
CA ALA A 47 29.35 -12.01 14.83
C ALA A 47 28.15 -12.06 13.87
N LEU A 48 27.06 -11.31 14.17
CA LEU A 48 25.87 -11.23 13.35
C LEU A 48 26.17 -10.67 11.95
N THR A 49 26.94 -9.58 11.88
CA THR A 49 27.33 -8.96 10.61
C THR A 49 28.20 -9.88 9.76
N LYS A 50 29.19 -10.57 10.39
CA LYS A 50 30.02 -11.55 9.69
C LYS A 50 29.18 -12.69 9.13
N ASN A 51 28.31 -13.28 9.94
CA ASN A 51 27.44 -14.37 9.52
C ASN A 51 26.51 -14.00 8.35
N LEU A 52 25.99 -12.76 8.33
CA LEU A 52 25.21 -12.26 7.20
C LEU A 52 26.04 -12.11 5.91
N LYS A 53 27.30 -11.69 6.02
CA LYS A 53 28.24 -11.64 4.88
C LYS A 53 28.59 -13.05 4.39
N ASP A 54 28.72 -14.00 5.29
CA ASP A 54 28.97 -15.42 5.02
C ASP A 54 27.70 -16.16 4.55
N LYS A 55 26.59 -15.44 4.31
CA LYS A 55 25.28 -15.93 3.82
C LYS A 55 24.66 -17.01 4.73
N LYS A 56 24.89 -16.93 6.05
CA LYS A 56 24.15 -17.76 7.01
C LYS A 56 22.71 -17.26 7.10
N ASN A 57 21.75 -18.14 6.85
CA ASN A 57 20.34 -17.79 6.74
C ASN A 57 19.67 -17.59 8.11
N GLU A 58 20.17 -18.26 9.15
CA GLU A 58 19.55 -18.29 10.47
C GLU A 58 20.54 -17.85 11.54
N GLN A 59 20.09 -16.98 12.44
CA GLN A 59 20.87 -16.51 13.59
C GLN A 59 19.93 -16.21 14.74
N VAL A 60 20.38 -16.41 15.97
CA VAL A 60 19.64 -16.08 17.19
C VAL A 60 20.45 -15.11 18.03
N LEU A 61 19.85 -13.99 18.39
CA LEU A 61 20.36 -13.04 19.38
C LEU A 61 19.63 -13.23 20.71
N LEU A 62 20.31 -13.85 21.67
CA LEU A 62 19.78 -14.08 23.01
C LEU A 62 20.22 -12.94 23.94
N GLY A 63 19.29 -12.39 24.70
CA GLY A 63 19.57 -11.35 25.69
C GLY A 63 18.36 -11.04 26.54
N VAL A 64 18.59 -10.64 27.78
CA VAL A 64 17.52 -10.24 28.70
C VAL A 64 16.82 -8.96 28.24
N THR A 65 15.65 -8.67 28.79
CA THR A 65 14.97 -7.38 28.54
C THR A 65 15.86 -6.24 28.99
N GLY A 66 15.94 -5.17 28.20
CA GLY A 66 16.79 -4.02 28.51
C GLY A 66 18.27 -4.17 28.13
N SER A 67 18.72 -5.30 27.58
CA SER A 67 20.12 -5.49 27.14
C SER A 67 20.49 -4.76 25.84
N GLY A 68 19.59 -3.96 25.28
CA GLY A 68 19.84 -3.17 24.05
C GLY A 68 19.82 -4.01 22.77
N LYS A 69 19.01 -5.11 22.70
CA LYS A 69 18.87 -5.93 21.49
C LYS A 69 18.44 -5.12 20.28
N THR A 70 17.53 -4.16 20.44
CA THR A 70 17.05 -3.29 19.34
C THR A 70 18.20 -2.45 18.79
N PHE A 71 19.04 -1.87 19.67
CA PHE A 71 20.22 -1.12 19.26
C PHE A 71 21.25 -2.02 18.56
N THR A 72 21.47 -3.25 19.05
CA THR A 72 22.33 -4.24 18.41
C THR A 72 21.84 -4.54 16.98
N MET A 73 20.54 -4.77 16.79
CA MET A 73 19.93 -4.99 15.46
C MET A 73 20.10 -3.74 14.56
N ALA A 74 19.87 -2.55 15.11
CA ALA A 74 20.08 -1.30 14.36
C ALA A 74 21.52 -1.18 13.86
N LYS A 75 22.53 -1.48 14.69
CA LYS A 75 23.93 -1.49 14.29
C LYS A 75 24.25 -2.52 13.22
N VAL A 76 23.61 -3.69 13.23
CA VAL A 76 23.76 -4.71 12.18
C VAL A 76 23.17 -4.21 10.86
N ILE A 77 21.98 -3.56 10.88
CA ILE A 77 21.36 -2.96 9.69
C ILE A 77 22.27 -1.87 9.10
N GLU A 78 22.79 -0.96 9.93
CA GLU A 78 23.73 0.07 9.50
C GLU A 78 24.97 -0.52 8.81
N GLN A 79 25.61 -1.53 9.42
CA GLN A 79 26.84 -2.13 8.90
C GLN A 79 26.64 -2.99 7.63
N THR A 80 25.46 -3.60 7.49
CA THR A 80 25.15 -4.41 6.30
C THR A 80 24.54 -3.60 5.17
N ASN A 81 23.97 -2.44 5.48
CA ASN A 81 23.32 -1.52 4.53
C ASN A 81 22.28 -2.22 3.63
N ARG A 82 21.47 -3.10 4.22
CA ARG A 82 20.44 -3.89 3.53
C ARG A 82 19.06 -3.50 4.05
N PRO A 83 18.04 -3.44 3.18
CA PRO A 83 16.65 -3.31 3.62
C PRO A 83 16.31 -4.39 4.64
N ALA A 84 15.50 -4.04 5.64
CA ALA A 84 15.15 -4.94 6.74
C ALA A 84 13.64 -5.02 6.94
N LEU A 85 13.15 -6.24 7.21
CA LEU A 85 11.79 -6.50 7.65
C LEU A 85 11.84 -7.01 9.09
N ILE A 86 11.19 -6.30 10.00
CA ILE A 86 11.11 -6.61 11.43
C ILE A 86 9.69 -7.06 11.73
N LEU A 87 9.51 -8.33 12.11
CA LEU A 87 8.22 -8.89 12.43
C LEU A 87 8.02 -8.92 13.95
N ALA A 88 6.95 -8.28 14.40
CA ALA A 88 6.51 -8.30 15.78
C ALA A 88 5.23 -9.14 15.95
N PRO A 89 5.02 -9.84 17.08
CA PRO A 89 3.87 -10.69 17.28
C PRO A 89 2.53 -9.95 17.39
N ASN A 90 2.54 -8.66 17.70
CA ASN A 90 1.33 -7.85 17.82
C ASN A 90 1.56 -6.38 17.48
N LYS A 91 0.47 -5.60 17.34
CA LYS A 91 0.51 -4.17 16.99
C LYS A 91 1.27 -3.32 18.01
N THR A 92 1.13 -3.62 19.30
CA THR A 92 1.75 -2.84 20.40
C THR A 92 3.27 -2.94 20.35
N LEU A 93 3.80 -4.14 20.24
CA LEU A 93 5.25 -4.34 20.13
C LEU A 93 5.79 -3.80 18.79
N ALA A 94 5.03 -3.95 17.71
CA ALA A 94 5.39 -3.33 16.43
C ALA A 94 5.48 -1.80 16.55
N ALA A 95 4.55 -1.15 17.26
CA ALA A 95 4.57 0.30 17.47
C ALA A 95 5.78 0.74 18.30
N GLN A 96 6.11 0.00 19.35
CA GLN A 96 7.32 0.26 20.16
C GLN A 96 8.58 0.16 19.30
N LEU A 97 8.76 -0.94 18.58
CA LEU A 97 9.93 -1.15 17.71
C LEU A 97 10.01 -0.08 16.61
N TYR A 98 8.86 0.29 16.02
CA TYR A 98 8.81 1.37 15.04
C TYR A 98 9.34 2.69 15.62
N GLY A 99 8.90 3.07 16.82
CA GLY A 99 9.38 4.26 17.53
C GLY A 99 10.88 4.22 17.79
N GLU A 100 11.40 3.09 18.29
CA GLU A 100 12.81 2.88 18.54
C GLU A 100 13.65 2.99 17.26
N PHE A 101 13.28 2.26 16.19
CA PHE A 101 13.99 2.33 14.91
C PHE A 101 13.89 3.70 14.26
N LYS A 102 12.74 4.39 14.34
CA LYS A 102 12.57 5.74 13.82
C LYS A 102 13.48 6.75 14.53
N SER A 103 13.70 6.58 15.83
CA SER A 103 14.65 7.41 16.57
C SER A 103 16.10 7.15 16.20
N PHE A 104 16.46 5.89 15.91
CA PHE A 104 17.82 5.53 15.47
C PHE A 104 18.11 5.96 14.04
N PHE A 105 17.11 5.92 13.15
CA PHE A 105 17.22 6.21 11.73
C PHE A 105 16.28 7.34 11.28
N PRO A 106 16.43 8.58 11.81
CA PRO A 106 15.49 9.65 11.50
C PRO A 106 15.50 10.08 10.03
N ASP A 107 16.62 9.89 9.32
CA ASP A 107 16.77 10.29 7.92
C ASP A 107 16.48 9.15 6.93
N ASN A 108 16.31 7.92 7.42
CA ASN A 108 16.01 6.75 6.61
C ASN A 108 14.51 6.42 6.62
N ALA A 109 14.08 5.59 5.68
CA ALA A 109 12.68 5.16 5.58
C ALA A 109 12.39 4.07 6.61
N VAL A 110 11.96 4.46 7.80
CA VAL A 110 11.40 3.53 8.79
C VAL A 110 9.90 3.60 8.69
N GLU A 111 9.28 2.46 8.38
CA GLU A 111 7.87 2.35 8.01
C GLU A 111 7.14 1.36 8.91
N TYR A 112 5.84 1.62 9.13
CA TYR A 112 4.97 0.82 9.99
C TYR A 112 3.94 0.08 9.15
N PHE A 113 3.85 -1.25 9.32
CA PHE A 113 2.96 -2.07 8.51
C PHE A 113 2.22 -3.11 9.35
N VAL A 114 1.03 -2.76 9.81
CA VAL A 114 0.17 -3.62 10.63
C VAL A 114 -1.25 -3.68 10.04
N SER A 115 -2.14 -4.48 10.62
CA SER A 115 -3.55 -4.48 10.22
C SER A 115 -4.17 -3.09 10.41
N TYR A 116 -4.82 -2.58 9.37
CA TYR A 116 -5.51 -1.29 9.42
C TYR A 116 -6.92 -1.35 10.02
N TYR A 117 -7.41 -2.55 10.34
CA TYR A 117 -8.69 -2.69 11.02
C TYR A 117 -8.56 -2.38 12.52
N ASP A 118 -9.36 -1.43 13.01
CA ASP A 118 -9.58 -1.22 14.43
C ASP A 118 -10.63 -2.19 14.95
N TYR A 119 -11.62 -2.48 14.11
CA TYR A 119 -12.70 -3.41 14.39
C TYR A 119 -13.07 -4.19 13.13
N TYR A 120 -13.39 -5.47 13.30
CA TYR A 120 -13.84 -6.34 12.21
C TYR A 120 -14.80 -7.40 12.74
N THR A 121 -16.02 -7.43 12.22
CA THR A 121 -16.98 -8.50 12.43
C THR A 121 -17.22 -9.21 11.09
N PRO A 122 -16.96 -10.53 11.00
CA PRO A 122 -17.30 -11.28 9.81
C PRO A 122 -18.82 -11.35 9.62
N GLU A 123 -19.28 -11.45 8.39
CA GLU A 123 -20.68 -11.70 8.13
C GLU A 123 -21.09 -13.10 8.60
N ALA A 124 -22.32 -13.23 9.05
CA ALA A 124 -22.90 -14.49 9.43
C ALA A 124 -24.41 -14.47 9.14
N TYR A 125 -24.94 -15.61 8.74
CA TYR A 125 -26.37 -15.79 8.60
C TYR A 125 -26.87 -16.86 9.58
N VAL A 126 -27.89 -16.48 10.37
CA VAL A 126 -28.53 -17.37 11.35
C VAL A 126 -29.89 -17.83 10.82
N PRO A 127 -30.00 -19.03 10.21
CA PRO A 127 -31.23 -19.46 9.55
C PRO A 127 -32.44 -19.56 10.45
N ARG A 128 -32.23 -19.90 11.75
CA ARG A 128 -33.32 -20.05 12.73
C ARG A 128 -34.13 -18.78 12.99
N SER A 129 -33.48 -17.61 12.90
CA SER A 129 -34.08 -16.29 13.16
C SER A 129 -34.17 -15.45 11.91
N ASP A 130 -33.81 -15.98 10.73
CA ASP A 130 -33.64 -15.23 9.48
C ASP A 130 -32.85 -13.91 9.71
N THR A 131 -31.80 -14.00 10.53
CA THR A 131 -31.01 -12.84 10.88
C THR A 131 -29.71 -12.86 10.09
N TYR A 132 -29.48 -11.80 9.34
CA TYR A 132 -28.23 -11.56 8.65
C TYR A 132 -27.38 -10.58 9.49
N ILE A 133 -26.22 -11.02 9.94
CA ILE A 133 -25.22 -10.19 10.60
C ILE A 133 -24.30 -9.67 9.50
N GLU A 134 -24.39 -8.38 9.21
CA GLU A 134 -23.58 -7.78 8.17
C GLU A 134 -22.10 -7.73 8.60
N LYS A 135 -21.23 -7.84 7.60
CA LYS A 135 -19.81 -7.60 7.77
C LYS A 135 -19.59 -6.14 8.15
N GLU A 136 -18.97 -5.89 9.28
CA GLU A 136 -18.66 -4.55 9.75
C GLU A 136 -17.15 -4.43 9.95
N ALA A 137 -16.58 -3.36 9.43
CA ALA A 137 -15.16 -3.08 9.56
C ALA A 137 -14.93 -1.59 9.75
N SER A 138 -14.15 -1.24 10.76
CA SER A 138 -13.64 0.10 10.96
C SER A 138 -12.18 0.17 10.54
N ILE A 139 -11.88 0.97 9.54
CA ILE A 139 -10.53 1.16 9.01
C ILE A 139 -9.91 2.37 9.71
N ASN A 140 -8.71 2.18 10.24
CA ASN A 140 -7.89 3.26 10.75
C ASN A 140 -7.16 3.93 9.58
N GLU A 141 -7.59 5.13 9.22
CA GLU A 141 -7.04 5.87 8.08
C GLU A 141 -5.55 6.21 8.23
N GLN A 142 -5.08 6.44 9.46
CA GLN A 142 -3.66 6.73 9.71
C GLN A 142 -2.81 5.47 9.45
N ILE A 143 -3.25 4.31 9.92
CA ILE A 143 -2.54 3.05 9.66
C ILE A 143 -2.60 2.71 8.16
N ASP A 144 -3.73 2.94 7.49
CA ASP A 144 -3.85 2.74 6.05
C ASP A 144 -2.85 3.63 5.29
N ARG A 145 -2.74 4.90 5.63
CA ARG A 145 -1.73 5.82 5.08
C ARG A 145 -0.30 5.30 5.30
N MET A 146 0.02 4.83 6.52
CA MET A 146 1.35 4.29 6.83
C MET A 146 1.66 3.03 6.00
N ARG A 147 0.67 2.19 5.72
CA ARG A 147 0.81 1.02 4.83
C ARG A 147 1.12 1.45 3.40
N HIS A 148 0.44 2.47 2.88
CA HIS A 148 0.75 3.04 1.55
C HIS A 148 2.16 3.65 1.51
N SER A 149 2.58 4.36 2.58
CA SER A 149 3.94 4.89 2.72
C SER A 149 4.97 3.75 2.68
N ALA A 150 4.76 2.68 3.44
CA ALA A 150 5.65 1.53 3.48
C ALA A 150 5.80 0.86 2.10
N THR A 151 4.70 0.65 1.39
CA THR A 151 4.74 0.05 0.05
C THR A 151 5.47 0.95 -0.95
N ARG A 152 5.21 2.28 -0.92
CA ARG A 152 5.93 3.24 -1.75
C ARG A 152 7.43 3.21 -1.45
N SER A 153 7.81 3.29 -0.18
CA SER A 153 9.21 3.30 0.23
C SER A 153 9.97 2.07 -0.27
N LEU A 154 9.38 0.87 -0.19
CA LEU A 154 9.97 -0.35 -0.74
C LEU A 154 10.21 -0.30 -2.25
N LEU A 155 9.33 0.41 -2.99
CA LEU A 155 9.45 0.52 -4.44
C LEU A 155 10.41 1.63 -4.89
N GLU A 156 10.64 2.66 -4.06
CA GLU A 156 11.38 3.87 -4.43
C GLU A 156 12.74 4.02 -3.74
N ARG A 157 12.96 3.35 -2.60
CA ARG A 157 14.14 3.53 -1.74
C ARG A 157 14.87 2.22 -1.48
N ASP A 158 16.16 2.31 -1.16
CA ASP A 158 17.01 1.17 -0.78
C ASP A 158 17.24 1.10 0.75
N ASP A 159 17.04 2.21 1.45
CA ASP A 159 17.25 2.37 2.87
C ASP A 159 15.95 2.21 3.67
N VAL A 160 15.28 1.08 3.50
CA VAL A 160 13.94 0.84 4.07
C VAL A 160 14.00 -0.17 5.21
N ILE A 161 13.42 0.20 6.35
CA ILE A 161 13.13 -0.69 7.48
C ILE A 161 11.62 -0.75 7.64
N ILE A 162 11.04 -1.93 7.44
CA ILE A 162 9.61 -2.16 7.70
C ILE A 162 9.46 -2.83 9.05
N VAL A 163 8.70 -2.21 9.94
CA VAL A 163 8.26 -2.84 11.19
C VAL A 163 6.81 -3.27 11.03
N ALA A 164 6.59 -4.57 11.08
CA ALA A 164 5.30 -5.17 10.74
C ALA A 164 4.79 -6.15 11.81
N SER A 165 3.49 -6.37 11.82
CA SER A 165 2.87 -7.50 12.51
C SER A 165 2.59 -8.64 11.53
N VAL A 166 2.10 -9.78 12.04
CA VAL A 166 1.72 -10.95 11.24
C VAL A 166 0.74 -10.63 10.09
N SER A 167 -0.01 -9.56 10.18
CA SER A 167 -0.94 -9.13 9.13
C SER A 167 -0.27 -8.76 7.79
N CYS A 168 1.05 -8.56 7.77
CA CYS A 168 1.80 -8.31 6.53
C CYS A 168 1.89 -9.55 5.61
N ILE A 169 1.64 -10.76 6.12
CA ILE A 169 1.66 -12.00 5.32
C ILE A 169 0.34 -12.30 4.62
N TYR A 170 -0.73 -11.56 4.94
CA TYR A 170 -2.05 -11.76 4.36
C TYR A 170 -2.35 -10.72 3.27
N GLY A 171 -2.84 -11.21 2.15
CA GLY A 171 -3.60 -10.53 1.11
C GLY A 171 -3.26 -9.07 0.79
N LEU A 172 -2.11 -8.81 0.17
CA LEU A 172 -1.79 -7.47 -0.40
C LEU A 172 -2.02 -7.40 -1.92
N GLY A 173 -2.65 -8.42 -2.50
CA GLY A 173 -2.72 -8.54 -3.95
C GLY A 173 -1.36 -8.87 -4.59
N SER A 174 -1.28 -8.81 -5.91
CA SER A 174 -0.04 -9.05 -6.65
C SER A 174 0.88 -7.82 -6.59
N VAL A 175 2.13 -8.03 -6.20
CA VAL A 175 3.17 -6.97 -6.22
C VAL A 175 3.37 -6.46 -7.64
N GLU A 176 3.31 -7.35 -8.65
CA GLU A 176 3.42 -6.99 -10.06
C GLU A 176 2.25 -6.11 -10.49
N ALA A 177 1.01 -6.46 -10.10
CA ALA A 177 -0.17 -5.66 -10.41
C ALA A 177 -0.07 -4.28 -9.77
N TYR A 178 0.23 -4.19 -8.47
CA TYR A 178 0.35 -2.91 -7.77
C TYR A 178 1.47 -2.03 -8.36
N SER A 179 2.63 -2.59 -8.66
CA SER A 179 3.75 -1.85 -9.23
C SER A 179 3.51 -1.34 -10.66
N LYS A 180 2.63 -2.01 -11.41
CA LYS A 180 2.17 -1.56 -12.73
C LYS A 180 1.09 -0.48 -12.64
N MET A 181 0.32 -0.45 -11.55
CA MET A 181 -0.72 0.56 -11.30
C MET A 181 -0.11 1.84 -10.72
N THR A 182 0.76 2.44 -11.51
CA THR A 182 1.45 3.70 -11.18
C THR A 182 1.56 4.57 -12.41
N ILE A 183 1.62 5.88 -12.22
CA ILE A 183 1.97 6.82 -13.28
C ILE A 183 3.12 7.73 -12.85
N THR A 184 4.10 7.88 -13.71
CA THR A 184 5.20 8.83 -13.51
C THR A 184 4.96 10.08 -14.35
N LEU A 185 4.85 11.22 -13.70
CA LEU A 185 4.71 12.53 -14.34
C LEU A 185 6.05 13.26 -14.29
N LYS A 186 6.48 13.79 -15.42
CA LYS A 186 7.74 14.55 -15.57
C LYS A 186 7.44 15.94 -16.12
N LYS A 187 8.06 16.95 -15.52
CA LYS A 187 8.00 18.34 -15.98
C LYS A 187 8.47 18.43 -17.44
N ASN A 188 7.82 19.28 -18.21
CA ASN A 188 8.05 19.55 -19.63
C ASN A 188 7.59 18.45 -20.61
N ASN A 189 7.08 17.32 -20.15
CA ASN A 189 6.45 16.31 -21.00
C ASN A 189 5.01 16.70 -21.35
N GLU A 190 4.49 16.15 -22.43
CA GLU A 190 3.10 16.32 -22.84
C GLU A 190 2.21 15.24 -22.27
N TYR A 191 1.07 15.64 -21.72
CA TYR A 191 0.04 14.76 -21.20
C TYR A 191 -1.34 15.31 -21.54
N SER A 192 -2.23 14.45 -22.01
CA SER A 192 -3.64 14.80 -22.11
C SER A 192 -4.24 14.87 -20.70
N ARG A 193 -4.84 16.00 -20.35
CA ARG A 193 -5.48 16.20 -19.05
C ARG A 193 -6.62 15.22 -18.81
N ASP A 194 -7.43 14.95 -19.83
CA ASP A 194 -8.54 14.01 -19.73
C ASP A 194 -8.06 12.58 -19.51
N ASP A 195 -6.94 12.19 -20.14
CA ASP A 195 -6.35 10.88 -19.94
C ASP A 195 -5.76 10.74 -18.53
N LEU A 196 -5.18 11.81 -17.97
CA LEU A 196 -4.72 11.82 -16.59
C LEU A 196 -5.88 11.69 -15.60
N ILE A 197 -7.00 12.37 -15.82
CA ILE A 197 -8.21 12.22 -15.02
C ILE A 197 -8.70 10.77 -15.03
N ARG A 198 -8.77 10.15 -16.22
CA ARG A 198 -9.13 8.73 -16.34
C ARG A 198 -8.14 7.83 -15.63
N THR A 199 -6.84 8.13 -15.74
CA THR A 199 -5.78 7.39 -15.05
C THR A 199 -5.95 7.49 -13.54
N PHE A 200 -6.23 8.66 -12.98
CA PHE A 200 -6.46 8.81 -11.53
C PHE A 200 -7.67 8.00 -11.06
N VAL A 201 -8.76 7.97 -11.82
CA VAL A 201 -9.92 7.12 -11.52
C VAL A 201 -9.52 5.63 -11.58
N THR A 202 -8.74 5.21 -12.58
CA THR A 202 -8.22 3.84 -12.69
C THR A 202 -7.32 3.47 -11.50
N LEU A 203 -6.53 4.43 -10.99
CA LEU A 203 -5.72 4.30 -9.79
C LEU A 203 -6.55 4.38 -8.48
N GLN A 204 -7.89 4.36 -8.59
CA GLN A 204 -8.84 4.38 -7.48
C GLN A 204 -8.88 5.71 -6.68
N TYR A 205 -8.39 6.82 -7.25
CA TYR A 205 -8.63 8.14 -6.68
C TYR A 205 -10.04 8.61 -7.01
N LYS A 206 -10.70 9.23 -6.04
CA LYS A 206 -12.04 9.79 -6.21
C LYS A 206 -11.96 11.26 -6.57
N ARG A 207 -12.71 11.70 -7.59
CA ARG A 207 -12.85 13.13 -7.86
C ARG A 207 -13.72 13.78 -6.80
N ASN A 208 -13.20 14.80 -6.15
CA ASN A 208 -13.96 15.60 -5.19
C ASN A 208 -13.46 17.06 -5.25
N ASP A 209 -14.21 17.90 -5.94
CA ASP A 209 -13.84 19.30 -6.14
C ASP A 209 -14.19 20.17 -4.93
N GLN A 210 -15.05 19.69 -4.00
CA GLN A 210 -15.46 20.41 -2.80
C GLN A 210 -14.63 20.05 -1.58
N ASN A 211 -14.59 18.75 -1.23
CA ASN A 211 -13.83 18.24 -0.10
C ASN A 211 -12.56 17.56 -0.61
N PHE A 212 -11.42 18.18 -0.35
CA PHE A 212 -10.13 17.68 -0.80
C PHE A 212 -9.38 17.04 0.37
N PHE A 213 -9.28 15.73 0.35
CA PHE A 213 -8.64 14.93 1.37
C PHE A 213 -7.85 13.76 0.74
N ARG A 214 -7.13 13.03 1.53
CA ARG A 214 -6.31 11.89 1.11
C ARG A 214 -7.12 10.90 0.23
N GLY A 215 -6.52 10.48 -0.89
CA GLY A 215 -7.17 9.57 -1.85
C GLY A 215 -8.14 10.26 -2.80
N THR A 216 -8.18 11.61 -2.83
CA THR A 216 -8.99 12.35 -3.78
C THR A 216 -8.13 13.17 -4.76
N PHE A 217 -8.73 13.54 -5.87
CA PHE A 217 -8.20 14.56 -6.76
C PHE A 217 -9.29 15.57 -7.11
N ARG A 218 -8.88 16.78 -7.50
CA ARG A 218 -9.78 17.82 -7.96
C ARG A 218 -9.21 18.58 -9.14
N VAL A 219 -10.11 19.28 -9.85
CA VAL A 219 -9.77 20.08 -11.03
C VAL A 219 -10.08 21.54 -10.73
N ARG A 220 -9.06 22.41 -10.85
CA ARG A 220 -9.20 23.86 -10.68
C ARG A 220 -8.53 24.60 -11.82
N GLY A 221 -9.32 25.07 -12.78
CA GLY A 221 -8.81 25.73 -13.98
C GLY A 221 -7.85 24.81 -14.75
N GLU A 222 -6.63 25.28 -15.00
CA GLU A 222 -5.55 24.53 -15.66
C GLU A 222 -4.79 23.57 -14.73
N ASN A 223 -5.20 23.47 -13.46
CA ASN A 223 -4.51 22.65 -12.48
C ASN A 223 -5.28 21.36 -12.18
N LEU A 224 -4.55 20.26 -12.12
CA LEU A 224 -4.98 19.03 -11.47
C LEU A 224 -4.30 18.95 -10.09
N GLU A 225 -5.09 18.81 -9.04
CA GLU A 225 -4.58 18.63 -7.70
C GLU A 225 -4.93 17.23 -7.21
N ILE A 226 -3.96 16.52 -6.66
CA ILE A 226 -4.12 15.16 -6.14
C ILE A 226 -3.57 15.08 -4.73
N PHE A 227 -4.29 14.41 -3.84
CA PHE A 227 -3.83 14.12 -2.49
C PHE A 227 -3.46 12.63 -2.41
N PRO A 228 -2.16 12.31 -2.53
CA PRO A 228 -1.69 10.93 -2.55
C PRO A 228 -2.03 10.17 -1.28
N SER A 229 -2.29 8.86 -1.43
CA SER A 229 -2.68 7.99 -0.31
C SER A 229 -1.61 7.84 0.79
N HIS A 230 -0.34 8.07 0.49
CA HIS A 230 0.79 7.95 1.42
C HIS A 230 1.16 9.25 2.13
N LEU A 231 0.64 10.40 1.70
CA LEU A 231 0.92 11.70 2.33
C LEU A 231 -0.11 12.01 3.43
N GLU A 232 0.32 12.73 4.46
CA GLU A 232 -0.52 13.08 5.60
C GLU A 232 -1.17 14.44 5.45
N ASP A 233 -0.36 15.44 5.15
CA ASP A 233 -0.71 16.86 5.19
C ASP A 233 -0.22 17.62 3.95
N ARG A 234 0.13 16.90 2.88
CA ARG A 234 0.64 17.47 1.64
C ARG A 234 -0.10 16.90 0.45
N ALA A 235 -0.29 17.73 -0.54
CA ALA A 235 -0.88 17.37 -1.82
C ALA A 235 -0.01 17.89 -2.97
N TRP A 236 -0.23 17.36 -4.17
CA TRP A 236 0.48 17.79 -5.37
C TRP A 236 -0.45 18.57 -6.29
N ARG A 237 0.04 19.72 -6.76
CA ARG A 237 -0.58 20.55 -7.81
C ARG A 237 0.22 20.38 -9.09
N ILE A 238 -0.46 19.97 -10.14
CA ILE A 238 0.09 19.70 -11.46
C ILE A 238 -0.49 20.75 -12.41
N SER A 239 0.34 21.69 -12.86
CA SER A 239 -0.08 22.82 -13.69
C SER A 239 0.30 22.59 -15.15
N PHE A 240 -0.65 22.83 -16.04
CA PHE A 240 -0.50 22.65 -17.47
C PHE A 240 -0.49 24.00 -18.20
N ASP A 241 0.13 24.00 -19.36
CA ASP A 241 -0.02 24.99 -20.41
C ASP A 241 -0.40 24.20 -21.66
N LEU A 242 -1.69 24.24 -22.02
CA LEU A 242 -2.29 23.31 -22.96
C LEU A 242 -2.10 21.85 -22.49
N ASN A 243 -1.33 21.05 -23.23
CA ASN A 243 -1.01 19.67 -22.91
C ASN A 243 0.39 19.50 -22.28
N LYS A 244 1.15 20.58 -22.11
CA LYS A 244 2.51 20.52 -21.56
C LYS A 244 2.50 20.73 -20.06
N LEU A 245 3.04 19.76 -19.31
CA LEU A 245 3.18 19.85 -17.86
C LEU A 245 4.26 20.86 -17.51
N LYS A 246 3.89 22.00 -16.94
CA LYS A 246 4.80 23.12 -16.62
C LYS A 246 5.39 23.01 -15.22
N LYS A 247 4.56 22.66 -14.23
CA LYS A 247 4.98 22.63 -12.83
C LYS A 247 4.36 21.45 -12.11
N ILE A 248 5.11 20.92 -11.15
CA ILE A 248 4.67 19.96 -10.14
C ILE A 248 5.04 20.56 -8.79
N GLU A 249 4.06 21.03 -8.05
CA GLU A 249 4.24 21.67 -6.76
C GLU A 249 3.64 20.83 -5.64
N GLU A 250 4.35 20.68 -4.55
CA GLU A 250 3.79 20.20 -3.30
C GLU A 250 3.24 21.38 -2.51
N PHE A 251 2.09 21.22 -1.92
CA PHE A 251 1.44 22.30 -1.17
C PHE A 251 0.66 21.76 0.03
N ASP A 252 0.47 22.61 1.01
CA ASP A 252 -0.43 22.36 2.14
C ASP A 252 -1.88 22.53 1.67
N PRO A 253 -2.73 21.50 1.71
CA PRO A 253 -4.11 21.59 1.23
C PRO A 253 -5.01 22.50 2.07
N LEU A 254 -4.63 22.83 3.33
CA LEU A 254 -5.38 23.73 4.20
C LEU A 254 -5.10 25.20 3.90
N THR A 255 -3.80 25.56 3.80
CA THR A 255 -3.39 26.95 3.55
C THR A 255 -3.26 27.27 2.07
N GLY A 256 -2.98 26.27 1.24
CA GLY A 256 -2.66 26.42 -0.18
C GLY A 256 -1.20 26.79 -0.44
N ASP A 257 -0.37 26.90 0.60
CA ASP A 257 1.02 27.33 0.51
C ASP A 257 1.88 26.24 -0.14
N LYS A 258 2.71 26.68 -1.07
CA LYS A 258 3.71 25.81 -1.71
C LYS A 258 4.79 25.44 -0.68
N THR A 259 5.06 24.14 -0.57
CA THR A 259 6.11 23.59 0.29
C THR A 259 7.32 23.10 -0.50
N ASN A 260 7.13 22.56 -1.69
CA ASN A 260 8.23 22.05 -2.52
C ASN A 260 7.88 22.13 -4.02
N GLU A 261 8.86 21.85 -4.89
CA GLU A 261 8.69 21.69 -6.33
C GLU A 261 9.49 20.49 -6.82
N TYR A 262 8.88 19.68 -7.69
CA TYR A 262 9.48 18.46 -8.22
C TYR A 262 9.67 18.54 -9.74
N SER A 263 10.74 17.92 -10.22
CA SER A 263 10.95 17.68 -11.66
C SER A 263 10.16 16.46 -12.15
N ALA A 264 9.90 15.52 -11.27
CA ALA A 264 9.10 14.32 -11.52
C ALA A 264 8.43 13.83 -10.23
N ILE A 265 7.24 13.24 -10.36
CA ILE A 265 6.55 12.53 -9.29
C ILE A 265 6.05 11.18 -9.80
N LYS A 266 5.91 10.22 -8.90
CA LYS A 266 5.27 8.94 -9.19
C LYS A 266 4.05 8.79 -8.31
N ILE A 267 2.90 8.59 -8.94
CA ILE A 267 1.61 8.43 -8.29
C ILE A 267 1.27 6.95 -8.28
N TYR A 268 1.06 6.42 -7.10
CA TYR A 268 0.67 5.05 -6.84
C TYR A 268 -0.84 4.94 -6.70
N ALA A 269 -1.34 3.74 -6.83
CA ALA A 269 -2.74 3.46 -6.61
C ALA A 269 -3.19 3.80 -5.17
N ASN A 270 -4.44 4.24 -5.05
CA ASN A 270 -5.07 4.59 -3.78
C ASN A 270 -5.60 3.38 -3.00
N SER A 271 -5.33 2.16 -3.46
CA SER A 271 -5.67 0.92 -2.78
C SER A 271 -4.60 -0.14 -3.07
N HIS A 272 -4.31 -1.00 -2.07
CA HIS A 272 -3.48 -2.18 -2.29
C HIS A 272 -4.23 -3.31 -3.02
N TYR A 273 -5.55 -3.24 -3.04
CA TYR A 273 -6.45 -4.27 -3.58
C TYR A 273 -6.94 -3.91 -4.98
N ILE A 274 -6.02 -3.56 -5.86
CA ILE A 274 -6.37 -3.25 -7.25
C ILE A 274 -6.25 -4.51 -8.08
N THR A 275 -7.34 -4.84 -8.76
CA THR A 275 -7.42 -5.97 -9.67
C THR A 275 -7.55 -5.45 -11.10
N PRO A 276 -6.68 -5.86 -12.02
CA PRO A 276 -6.82 -5.52 -13.44
C PRO A 276 -8.16 -6.01 -13.99
N LYS A 277 -8.78 -5.21 -14.86
CA LYS A 277 -10.12 -5.51 -15.40
C LYS A 277 -10.27 -6.93 -15.99
N PRO A 278 -9.32 -7.48 -16.77
CA PRO A 278 -9.44 -8.86 -17.27
C PRO A 278 -9.53 -9.91 -16.15
N THR A 279 -8.76 -9.72 -15.08
CA THR A 279 -8.79 -10.60 -13.90
C THR A 279 -10.11 -10.46 -13.14
N MET A 280 -10.62 -9.23 -13.01
CA MET A 280 -11.92 -8.96 -12.40
C MET A 280 -13.05 -9.63 -13.19
N ASP A 281 -13.07 -9.50 -14.51
CA ASP A 281 -14.07 -10.14 -15.37
C ASP A 281 -14.01 -11.68 -15.28
N GLN A 282 -12.83 -12.25 -15.11
CA GLN A 282 -12.65 -13.68 -14.86
C GLN A 282 -13.21 -14.09 -13.49
N ALA A 283 -12.88 -13.33 -12.43
CA ALA A 283 -13.38 -13.58 -11.08
C ALA A 283 -14.92 -13.53 -11.04
N ILE A 284 -15.54 -12.53 -11.66
CA ILE A 284 -17.01 -12.40 -11.76
C ILE A 284 -17.63 -13.64 -12.42
N ARG A 285 -17.04 -14.13 -13.52
CA ARG A 285 -17.53 -15.36 -14.19
C ARG A 285 -17.43 -16.58 -13.29
N GLN A 286 -16.32 -16.72 -12.57
CA GLN A 286 -16.12 -17.84 -11.64
C GLN A 286 -17.10 -17.79 -10.46
N ILE A 287 -17.30 -16.63 -9.85
CA ILE A 287 -18.26 -16.42 -8.77
C ILE A 287 -19.68 -16.76 -9.24
N LYS A 288 -20.09 -16.32 -10.44
CA LYS A 288 -21.41 -16.65 -11.01
C LYS A 288 -21.59 -18.16 -11.23
N SER A 289 -20.55 -18.88 -11.66
CA SER A 289 -20.58 -20.34 -11.82
C SER A 289 -20.68 -21.06 -10.49
N GLU A 290 -19.84 -20.69 -9.52
CA GLU A 290 -19.83 -21.27 -8.17
C GLU A 290 -21.17 -21.03 -7.44
N LEU A 291 -21.73 -19.81 -7.56
CA LEU A 291 -23.04 -19.49 -7.03
C LEU A 291 -24.10 -20.45 -7.59
N ALA A 292 -24.15 -20.66 -8.93
CA ALA A 292 -25.13 -21.52 -9.56
C ALA A 292 -25.05 -22.98 -9.06
N GLU A 293 -23.85 -23.48 -8.82
CA GLU A 293 -23.65 -24.83 -8.26
C GLU A 293 -24.09 -24.91 -6.79
N THR A 294 -23.72 -23.88 -5.97
CA THR A 294 -24.07 -23.84 -4.55
C THR A 294 -25.57 -23.70 -4.34
N LEU A 295 -26.27 -22.90 -5.16
CA LEU A 295 -27.72 -22.77 -5.12
C LEU A 295 -28.44 -24.10 -5.46
N LYS A 296 -27.93 -24.89 -6.43
CA LYS A 296 -28.45 -26.23 -6.72
C LYS A 296 -28.33 -27.17 -5.52
N LYS A 297 -27.17 -27.12 -4.78
CA LYS A 297 -26.96 -27.92 -3.57
C LYS A 297 -27.96 -27.54 -2.48
N HIS A 298 -28.10 -26.23 -2.19
CA HIS A 298 -29.04 -25.74 -1.17
C HIS A 298 -30.48 -26.16 -1.49
N ARG A 299 -30.88 -26.11 -2.78
CA ARG A 299 -32.20 -26.53 -3.21
C ARG A 299 -32.40 -28.05 -3.05
N ALA A 300 -31.38 -28.85 -3.37
CA ALA A 300 -31.42 -30.30 -3.18
C ALA A 300 -31.54 -30.70 -1.69
N ASP A 301 -30.90 -29.91 -0.82
CA ASP A 301 -30.93 -30.07 0.63
C ASP A 301 -32.18 -29.45 1.29
N ASN A 302 -33.14 -28.95 0.49
CA ASN A 302 -34.35 -28.23 0.93
C ASN A 302 -34.09 -27.00 1.81
N LYS A 303 -32.96 -26.33 1.59
CA LYS A 303 -32.53 -25.08 2.28
C LYS A 303 -32.94 -23.88 1.42
N LEU A 304 -34.26 -23.68 1.27
CA LEU A 304 -34.81 -22.68 0.33
C LEU A 304 -34.53 -21.24 0.78
N LEU A 305 -34.52 -20.97 2.08
CA LEU A 305 -34.25 -19.65 2.63
C LEU A 305 -32.78 -19.26 2.43
N GLU A 306 -31.88 -20.19 2.74
CA GLU A 306 -30.43 -19.99 2.55
C GLU A 306 -30.10 -19.81 1.05
N GLU A 307 -30.77 -20.57 0.18
CA GLU A 307 -30.65 -20.41 -1.29
C GLU A 307 -31.02 -18.98 -1.72
N GLN A 308 -32.16 -18.49 -1.26
CA GLN A 308 -32.64 -17.15 -1.61
C GLN A 308 -31.68 -16.08 -1.11
N ARG A 309 -31.31 -16.13 0.16
CA ARG A 309 -30.42 -15.13 0.80
C ARG A 309 -29.04 -15.08 0.15
N LEU A 310 -28.43 -16.25 -0.09
CA LEU A 310 -27.15 -16.32 -0.78
C LEU A 310 -27.22 -15.72 -2.19
N ARG A 311 -28.29 -16.02 -2.93
CA ARG A 311 -28.50 -15.49 -4.28
C ARG A 311 -28.62 -13.96 -4.27
N GLU A 312 -29.46 -13.41 -3.40
CA GLU A 312 -29.69 -11.96 -3.30
C GLU A 312 -28.42 -11.23 -2.91
N ARG A 313 -27.71 -11.73 -1.91
CA ARG A 313 -26.46 -11.13 -1.43
C ARG A 313 -25.36 -11.15 -2.50
N THR A 314 -25.08 -12.32 -3.06
CA THR A 314 -24.02 -12.44 -4.06
C THR A 314 -24.33 -11.61 -5.32
N LYS A 315 -25.62 -11.52 -5.71
CA LYS A 315 -26.00 -10.65 -6.82
C LYS A 315 -25.72 -9.20 -6.55
N PHE A 316 -26.07 -8.71 -5.36
CA PHE A 316 -25.78 -7.34 -4.94
C PHE A 316 -24.27 -7.06 -4.92
N ASP A 317 -23.47 -7.96 -4.34
CA ASP A 317 -22.00 -7.81 -4.28
C ASP A 317 -21.38 -7.80 -5.69
N LEU A 318 -21.87 -8.63 -6.62
CA LEU A 318 -21.44 -8.63 -8.01
C LEU A 318 -21.78 -7.32 -8.74
N GLU A 319 -22.97 -6.76 -8.51
CA GLU A 319 -23.36 -5.47 -9.07
C GLU A 319 -22.44 -4.34 -8.55
N MET A 320 -22.08 -4.36 -7.27
CA MET A 320 -21.12 -3.42 -6.69
C MET A 320 -19.73 -3.57 -7.30
N ILE A 321 -19.23 -4.80 -7.44
CA ILE A 321 -17.91 -5.07 -8.05
C ILE A 321 -17.89 -4.62 -9.52
N GLU A 322 -18.96 -4.88 -10.29
CA GLU A 322 -19.06 -4.45 -11.69
C GLU A 322 -19.09 -2.91 -11.81
N ALA A 323 -19.76 -2.23 -10.87
CA ALA A 323 -19.92 -0.77 -10.88
C ALA A 323 -18.70 -0.01 -10.34
N THR A 324 -18.09 -0.48 -9.25
CA THR A 324 -17.07 0.27 -8.48
C THR A 324 -15.71 -0.43 -8.39
N GLY A 325 -15.63 -1.70 -8.78
CA GLY A 325 -14.43 -2.53 -8.64
C GLY A 325 -14.25 -3.16 -7.25
N THR A 326 -15.17 -2.92 -6.31
CA THR A 326 -15.11 -3.44 -4.93
C THR A 326 -16.52 -3.71 -4.41
N CYS A 327 -16.62 -4.53 -3.35
CA CYS A 327 -17.84 -4.62 -2.54
C CYS A 327 -17.51 -4.61 -1.05
N ALA A 328 -18.54 -4.46 -0.19
CA ALA A 328 -18.34 -4.41 1.25
C ALA A 328 -17.65 -5.68 1.76
N GLY A 329 -16.45 -5.49 2.32
CA GLY A 329 -15.65 -6.56 2.92
C GLY A 329 -14.74 -7.33 1.97
N ILE A 330 -14.61 -6.89 0.73
CA ILE A 330 -13.64 -7.42 -0.27
C ILE A 330 -12.83 -6.27 -0.85
#